data_ac23491674e57b5681f7ccceaa572c9a
#
_entry.id   ac23491674e57b5681f7ccceaa572c9a
#
_cell.length_a   1.000
_cell.length_b   1.000
_cell.length_c   1.000
_cell.angle_alpha   90.00
_cell.angle_beta   90.00
_cell.angle_gamma   90.00
#
_symmetry.space_group_name_H-M   'P 1'
#
loop_
_entity.id
_entity.type
_entity.pdbx_description
1 polymer ?
#
loop_
_entity_poly.entity_id
_entity_poly.type
_entity_poly.pdbx_seq_one_letter_code
_entity_poly.pdbx_strand_id
1 'polypeptide(L)'
;MLVMSNPAAVDGTAALYQKINLRLLPFLLVCYLFAYLDRVNVGFAKLQMQGDLGFSDAAYGVGAGIFFIGYVLFEIPSNLMLPRIGARKTFSRILVLWGITSACMLFVRDVPTFYAMRFLLGVFEAGFAPGMIYYLSCWYGPQRMARAIAIVFLAGPIGGIVGGPLSAGLMTALAGHAGLAGWQWMFLVEGLPCLVLGVLAWKLVPDRPADANWLTADEKRLLEQELAVPAAHRHSFGAVARDPKVYVLAFAYFCVIAAIYALSFWLPTLIKAQGVNDTVQLGWYTALPYVGGAIGMLYMGRRSDRKRERRYHAAVPALAGAALLAGSTLADGNLAATIALLTLGTTTLWMTYTVFWAMPSEYIKGPAAAGGIALINTIGLSGGFWGPAIIGWAKSASGSLHPGVLIIAAMPLAAALIILANRLPARH
;
A
#
# COMPACT_ATOMS: atom_id res chain seq x y z
N MET A 1 -12.91 11.42 -41.58
CA MET A 1 -11.75 12.30 -41.82
C MET A 1 -10.63 11.79 -40.91
N LEU A 2 -9.71 10.94 -41.40
CA LEU A 2 -8.57 10.42 -40.67
C LEU A 2 -7.59 11.57 -40.44
N VAL A 3 -7.45 12.03 -39.19
CA VAL A 3 -6.41 12.96 -38.79
C VAL A 3 -5.08 12.20 -38.90
N MET A 4 -4.35 12.44 -39.96
CA MET A 4 -2.97 11.95 -40.12
C MET A 4 -2.13 12.57 -39.00
N SER A 5 -1.75 11.76 -38.02
CA SER A 5 -0.81 12.17 -36.97
C SER A 5 0.54 12.50 -37.62
N ASN A 6 1.01 13.71 -37.45
CA ASN A 6 2.32 14.15 -37.92
C ASN A 6 3.41 13.35 -37.19
N PRO A 7 4.26 12.55 -37.89
CA PRO A 7 5.28 11.72 -37.24
C PRO A 7 6.25 12.51 -36.36
N ALA A 8 6.59 13.74 -36.71
CA ALA A 8 7.44 14.62 -35.89
C ALA A 8 6.80 15.03 -34.54
N ALA A 9 5.46 15.13 -34.48
CA ALA A 9 4.74 15.42 -33.26
C ALA A 9 4.69 14.18 -32.34
N VAL A 10 4.64 12.98 -32.90
CA VAL A 10 4.67 11.72 -32.14
C VAL A 10 6.03 11.51 -31.49
N ASP A 11 7.13 11.80 -32.18
CA ASP A 11 8.49 11.71 -31.65
C ASP A 11 8.72 12.76 -30.54
N GLY A 12 8.24 13.99 -30.70
CA GLY A 12 8.34 15.04 -29.70
C GLY A 12 7.59 14.70 -28.40
N THR A 13 6.39 14.13 -28.51
CA THR A 13 5.60 13.70 -27.36
C THR A 13 6.25 12.50 -26.60
N ALA A 14 6.85 11.56 -27.32
CA ALA A 14 7.53 10.43 -26.71
C ALA A 14 8.78 10.88 -25.92
N ALA A 15 9.60 11.77 -26.49
CA ALA A 15 10.77 12.34 -25.83
C ALA A 15 10.40 13.18 -24.59
N LEU A 16 9.33 13.98 -24.68
CA LEU A 16 8.79 14.74 -23.55
C LEU A 16 8.41 13.82 -22.37
N TYR A 17 7.61 12.77 -22.63
CA TYR A 17 7.21 11.86 -21.57
C TYR A 17 8.37 11.01 -21.03
N GLN A 18 9.38 10.69 -21.84
CA GLN A 18 10.59 10.06 -21.34
C GLN A 18 11.32 10.96 -20.32
N LYS A 19 11.43 12.27 -20.61
CA LYS A 19 12.01 13.27 -19.72
C LYS A 19 11.20 13.42 -18.42
N ILE A 20 9.87 13.48 -18.51
CA ILE A 20 8.96 13.53 -17.34
C ILE A 20 9.11 12.26 -16.50
N ASN A 21 9.07 11.08 -17.12
CA ASN A 21 9.21 9.79 -16.44
C ASN A 21 10.51 9.71 -15.64
N LEU A 22 11.64 10.08 -16.23
CA LEU A 22 12.95 10.03 -15.56
C LEU A 22 13.09 11.03 -14.41
N ARG A 23 12.35 12.13 -14.45
CA ARG A 23 12.40 13.18 -13.41
C ARG A 23 11.46 12.92 -12.24
N LEU A 24 10.26 12.40 -12.48
CA LEU A 24 9.23 12.29 -11.46
C LEU A 24 9.09 10.88 -10.89
N LEU A 25 9.04 9.84 -11.75
CA LEU A 25 8.67 8.50 -11.31
C LEU A 25 9.69 7.85 -10.37
N PRO A 26 11.03 7.94 -10.58
CA PRO A 26 11.99 7.35 -9.65
C PRO A 26 11.93 7.97 -8.27
N PHE A 27 11.78 9.29 -8.18
CA PHE A 27 11.65 9.99 -6.90
C PHE A 27 10.40 9.56 -6.15
N LEU A 28 9.23 9.56 -6.81
CA LEU A 28 7.96 9.13 -6.21
C LEU A 28 7.97 7.65 -5.82
N LEU A 29 8.61 6.79 -6.64
CA LEU A 29 8.78 5.37 -6.33
C LEU A 29 9.61 5.19 -5.06
N VAL A 30 10.73 5.89 -4.92
CA VAL A 30 11.58 5.82 -3.72
C VAL A 30 10.81 6.34 -2.49
N CYS A 31 10.09 7.45 -2.60
CA CYS A 31 9.27 7.94 -1.49
C CYS A 31 8.22 6.90 -1.07
N TYR A 32 7.56 6.25 -2.02
CA TYR A 32 6.54 5.24 -1.71
C TYR A 32 7.14 3.93 -1.22
N LEU A 33 8.38 3.61 -1.62
CA LEU A 33 9.15 2.49 -1.08
C LEU A 33 9.37 2.65 0.43
N PHE A 34 9.83 3.83 0.88
CA PHE A 34 10.00 4.11 2.30
C PHE A 34 8.67 4.11 3.05
N ALA A 35 7.56 4.57 2.43
CA ALA A 35 6.22 4.44 3.01
C ALA A 35 5.87 2.98 3.29
N TYR A 36 6.22 2.08 2.39
CA TYR A 36 5.92 0.67 2.58
C TYR A 36 6.86 0.01 3.60
N LEU A 37 8.14 0.39 3.63
CA LEU A 37 9.11 -0.05 4.64
C LEU A 37 8.61 0.28 6.05
N ASP A 38 8.22 1.53 6.31
CA ASP A 38 7.72 1.98 7.61
C ASP A 38 6.39 1.31 8.03
N ARG A 39 5.63 0.79 7.09
CA ARG A 39 4.44 0.00 7.41
C ARG A 39 4.78 -1.40 7.87
N VAL A 40 5.75 -2.06 7.23
CA VAL A 40 6.05 -3.48 7.49
C VAL A 40 7.08 -3.68 8.61
N ASN A 41 7.96 -2.69 8.87
CA ASN A 41 9.03 -2.79 9.86
C ASN A 41 8.53 -3.06 11.30
N VAL A 42 7.33 -2.58 11.66
CA VAL A 42 6.73 -2.84 12.96
C VAL A 42 6.53 -4.34 13.24
N GLY A 43 6.37 -5.16 12.19
CA GLY A 43 6.31 -6.62 12.30
C GLY A 43 7.64 -7.23 12.78
N PHE A 44 8.76 -6.64 12.37
CA PHE A 44 10.10 -7.01 12.85
C PHE A 44 10.38 -6.45 14.24
N ALA A 45 10.05 -5.16 14.46
CA ALA A 45 10.19 -4.52 15.78
C ALA A 45 9.55 -5.36 16.90
N LYS A 46 8.37 -5.94 16.64
CA LYS A 46 7.65 -6.80 17.58
C LYS A 46 8.52 -7.88 18.17
N LEU A 47 9.41 -8.49 17.38
CA LEU A 47 10.21 -9.63 17.78
C LEU A 47 11.13 -9.35 18.99
N GLN A 48 11.51 -8.08 19.21
CA GLN A 48 12.29 -7.60 20.35
C GLN A 48 11.44 -6.71 21.26
N MET A 49 10.75 -5.72 20.70
CA MET A 49 9.96 -4.72 21.40
C MET A 49 8.92 -5.32 22.35
N GLN A 50 8.29 -6.45 21.98
CA GLN A 50 7.32 -7.13 22.83
C GLN A 50 7.94 -7.63 24.13
N GLY A 51 9.16 -8.21 24.06
CA GLY A 51 9.90 -8.64 25.25
C GLY A 51 10.43 -7.46 26.07
N ASP A 52 11.02 -6.45 25.40
CA ASP A 52 11.65 -5.30 26.06
C ASP A 52 10.64 -4.42 26.82
N LEU A 53 9.42 -4.29 26.28
CA LEU A 53 8.38 -3.38 26.79
C LEU A 53 7.18 -4.11 27.44
N GLY A 54 7.19 -5.44 27.47
CA GLY A 54 6.13 -6.23 28.11
C GLY A 54 4.78 -6.18 27.38
N PHE A 55 4.76 -5.95 26.07
CA PHE A 55 3.51 -5.84 25.31
C PHE A 55 2.83 -7.20 25.14
N SER A 56 1.50 -7.22 25.33
CA SER A 56 0.70 -8.37 24.93
C SER A 56 0.55 -8.43 23.40
N ASP A 57 0.23 -9.61 22.88
CA ASP A 57 -0.06 -9.79 21.45
C ASP A 57 -1.29 -8.94 21.01
N ALA A 58 -2.28 -8.80 21.90
CA ALA A 58 -3.43 -7.90 21.66
C ALA A 58 -3.01 -6.43 21.55
N ALA A 59 -2.16 -5.95 22.49
CA ALA A 59 -1.64 -4.59 22.45
C ALA A 59 -0.83 -4.32 21.17
N TYR A 60 0.02 -5.27 20.77
CA TYR A 60 0.73 -5.16 19.50
C TYR A 60 -0.24 -5.11 18.30
N GLY A 61 -1.20 -6.02 18.23
CA GLY A 61 -2.14 -6.08 17.10
C GLY A 61 -2.94 -4.78 16.93
N VAL A 62 -3.43 -4.21 18.05
CA VAL A 62 -4.10 -2.90 18.05
C VAL A 62 -3.15 -1.79 17.64
N GLY A 63 -1.93 -1.74 18.21
CA GLY A 63 -0.95 -0.71 17.90
C GLY A 63 -0.45 -0.76 16.44
N ALA A 64 -0.28 -1.95 15.88
CA ALA A 64 0.04 -2.11 14.47
C ALA A 64 -1.09 -1.55 13.58
N GLY A 65 -2.34 -1.82 13.95
CA GLY A 65 -3.52 -1.40 13.20
C GLY A 65 -3.93 0.06 13.39
N ILE A 66 -3.68 0.68 14.56
CA ILE A 66 -4.14 2.05 14.88
C ILE A 66 -3.58 3.11 13.91
N PHE A 67 -2.48 2.82 13.24
CA PHE A 67 -1.95 3.57 12.12
C PHE A 67 -3.04 3.87 11.08
N PHE A 68 -3.84 2.86 10.72
CA PHE A 68 -4.89 3.02 9.70
C PHE A 68 -6.05 3.89 10.17
N ILE A 69 -6.30 3.97 11.48
CA ILE A 69 -7.30 4.90 12.02
C ILE A 69 -6.83 6.34 11.79
N GLY A 70 -5.58 6.66 12.15
CA GLY A 70 -4.99 7.97 11.85
C GLY A 70 -4.98 8.28 10.36
N TYR A 71 -4.58 7.30 9.54
CA TYR A 71 -4.51 7.45 8.10
C TYR A 71 -5.88 7.77 7.47
N VAL A 72 -6.90 6.97 7.76
CA VAL A 72 -8.27 7.12 7.21
C VAL A 72 -8.90 8.45 7.64
N LEU A 73 -8.76 8.86 8.89
CA LEU A 73 -9.33 10.10 9.40
C LEU A 73 -8.72 11.35 8.74
N PHE A 74 -7.44 11.32 8.42
CA PHE A 74 -6.71 12.47 7.89
C PHE A 74 -6.45 12.41 6.38
N GLU A 75 -6.78 11.30 5.69
CA GLU A 75 -6.61 11.15 4.24
C GLU A 75 -7.37 12.24 3.47
N ILE A 76 -8.65 12.43 3.75
CA ILE A 76 -9.48 13.43 3.06
C ILE A 76 -9.01 14.86 3.36
N PRO A 77 -8.83 15.31 4.62
CA PRO A 77 -8.31 16.63 4.94
C PRO A 77 -6.97 16.92 4.25
N SER A 78 -6.03 15.97 4.28
CA SER A 78 -4.71 16.13 3.66
C SER A 78 -4.80 16.33 2.15
N ASN A 79 -5.67 15.56 1.45
CA ASN A 79 -5.85 15.67 0.01
C ASN A 79 -6.59 16.93 -0.42
N LEU A 80 -7.51 17.45 0.39
CA LEU A 80 -8.16 18.73 0.14
C LEU A 80 -7.20 19.94 0.25
N MET A 81 -6.13 19.78 1.01
CA MET A 81 -5.10 20.81 1.12
C MET A 81 -4.16 20.82 -0.09
N LEU A 82 -3.91 19.69 -0.73
CA LEU A 82 -2.93 19.52 -1.81
C LEU A 82 -3.14 20.52 -2.98
N PRO A 83 -4.34 20.68 -3.56
CA PRO A 83 -4.56 21.66 -4.63
C PRO A 83 -4.36 23.13 -4.19
N ARG A 84 -4.51 23.42 -2.88
CA ARG A 84 -4.42 24.78 -2.31
C ARG A 84 -2.99 25.21 -2.02
N ILE A 85 -2.19 24.30 -1.43
CA ILE A 85 -0.83 24.63 -0.97
C ILE A 85 0.28 24.12 -1.90
N GLY A 86 -0.06 23.30 -2.91
CA GLY A 86 0.84 22.74 -3.89
C GLY A 86 1.44 21.38 -3.49
N ALA A 87 1.92 20.65 -4.49
CA ALA A 87 2.49 19.31 -4.31
C ALA A 87 3.82 19.35 -3.56
N ARG A 88 4.67 20.32 -3.88
CA ARG A 88 5.97 20.55 -3.23
C ARG A 88 5.85 20.63 -1.72
N LYS A 89 5.01 21.55 -1.23
CA LYS A 89 4.79 21.77 0.21
C LYS A 89 4.12 20.57 0.86
N THR A 90 3.14 19.97 0.19
CA THR A 90 2.39 18.82 0.72
C THR A 90 3.29 17.62 0.91
N PHE A 91 4.04 17.19 -0.12
CA PHE A 91 4.90 16.02 -0.03
C PHE A 91 6.07 16.25 0.92
N SER A 92 6.69 17.43 0.88
CA SER A 92 7.76 17.76 1.83
C SER A 92 7.26 17.68 3.28
N ARG A 93 6.12 18.31 3.59
CA ARG A 93 5.51 18.26 4.92
C ARG A 93 5.21 16.81 5.36
N ILE A 94 4.57 16.01 4.50
CA ILE A 94 4.22 14.62 4.80
C ILE A 94 5.49 13.82 5.10
N LEU A 95 6.49 13.84 4.21
CA LEU A 95 7.72 13.09 4.36
C LEU A 95 8.52 13.49 5.60
N VAL A 96 8.60 14.80 5.91
CA VAL A 96 9.32 15.30 7.10
C VAL A 96 8.60 14.88 8.38
N LEU A 97 7.30 15.15 8.51
CA LEU A 97 6.55 14.83 9.74
C LEU A 97 6.48 13.32 9.97
N TRP A 98 6.24 12.56 8.92
CA TRP A 98 6.27 11.11 8.95
C TRP A 98 7.66 10.57 9.33
N GLY A 99 8.73 11.05 8.67
CA GLY A 99 10.10 10.62 8.97
C GLY A 99 10.53 10.93 10.41
N ILE A 100 10.17 12.12 10.95
CA ILE A 100 10.38 12.45 12.35
C ILE A 100 9.64 11.47 13.25
N THR A 101 8.36 11.22 12.97
CA THR A 101 7.54 10.32 13.79
C THR A 101 8.04 8.89 13.75
N SER A 102 8.45 8.39 12.57
CA SER A 102 9.05 7.07 12.41
C SER A 102 10.35 6.97 13.21
N ALA A 103 11.27 7.92 13.06
CA ALA A 103 12.50 7.95 13.84
C ALA A 103 12.21 8.04 15.36
N CYS A 104 11.23 8.83 15.77
CA CYS A 104 10.84 8.97 17.20
C CYS A 104 10.18 7.72 17.80
N MET A 105 9.85 6.71 17.00
CA MET A 105 9.44 5.40 17.52
C MET A 105 10.49 4.80 18.48
N LEU A 106 11.76 5.17 18.35
CA LEU A 106 12.84 4.76 19.26
C LEU A 106 12.57 5.14 20.73
N PHE A 107 11.73 6.16 20.98
CA PHE A 107 11.38 6.64 22.33
C PHE A 107 10.16 5.94 22.94
N VAL A 108 9.56 5.00 22.24
CA VAL A 108 8.42 4.23 22.76
C VAL A 108 8.86 3.41 23.96
N ARG A 109 8.11 3.53 25.08
CA ARG A 109 8.42 2.86 26.35
C ARG A 109 7.26 2.06 26.92
N ASP A 110 6.04 2.31 26.45
CA ASP A 110 4.82 1.69 26.94
C ASP A 110 3.76 1.61 25.84
N VAL A 111 2.65 0.92 26.13
CA VAL A 111 1.54 0.74 25.17
C VAL A 111 0.89 2.06 24.76
N PRO A 112 0.60 3.02 25.67
CA PRO A 112 0.04 4.31 25.28
C PRO A 112 0.93 5.10 24.31
N THR A 113 2.23 5.16 24.56
CA THR A 113 3.17 5.86 23.65
C THR A 113 3.29 5.12 22.32
N PHE A 114 3.27 3.78 22.32
CA PHE A 114 3.21 2.98 21.08
C PHE A 114 1.97 3.34 20.24
N TYR A 115 0.79 3.37 20.87
CA TYR A 115 -0.45 3.73 20.17
C TYR A 115 -0.42 5.16 19.63
N ALA A 116 0.03 6.11 20.45
CA ALA A 116 0.13 7.50 20.07
C ALA A 116 1.05 7.69 18.86
N MET A 117 2.24 7.10 18.89
CA MET A 117 3.21 7.21 17.80
C MET A 117 2.72 6.53 16.52
N ARG A 118 2.11 5.35 16.62
CA ARG A 118 1.51 4.65 15.45
C ARG A 118 0.33 5.42 14.87
N PHE A 119 -0.52 6.03 15.72
CA PHE A 119 -1.60 6.90 15.27
C PHE A 119 -1.06 8.14 14.53
N LEU A 120 -0.09 8.85 15.14
CA LEU A 120 0.54 10.02 14.53
C LEU A 120 1.24 9.68 13.21
N LEU A 121 1.90 8.52 13.13
CA LEU A 121 2.49 8.06 11.89
C LEU A 121 1.44 7.95 10.78
N GLY A 122 0.27 7.38 11.11
CA GLY A 122 -0.87 7.32 10.19
C GLY A 122 -1.39 8.70 9.78
N VAL A 123 -1.54 9.62 10.75
CA VAL A 123 -1.97 11.01 10.50
C VAL A 123 -1.02 11.74 9.54
N PHE A 124 0.29 11.61 9.75
CA PHE A 124 1.29 12.33 8.97
C PHE A 124 1.55 11.70 7.60
N GLU A 125 1.39 10.38 7.45
CA GLU A 125 1.46 9.71 6.15
C GLU A 125 0.16 9.86 5.33
N ALA A 126 -0.94 10.21 6.00
CA ALA A 126 -2.26 10.35 5.37
C ALA A 126 -2.25 11.30 4.17
N GLY A 127 -2.82 10.83 3.09
CA GLY A 127 -2.91 11.59 1.84
C GLY A 127 -1.71 11.45 0.92
N PHE A 128 -0.64 10.72 1.29
CA PHE A 128 0.53 10.57 0.44
C PHE A 128 0.21 9.79 -0.85
N ALA A 129 -0.34 8.58 -0.74
CA ALA A 129 -0.66 7.76 -1.91
C ALA A 129 -1.73 8.38 -2.84
N PRO A 130 -2.91 8.82 -2.35
CA PRO A 130 -3.88 9.50 -3.21
C PRO A 130 -3.38 10.86 -3.69
N GLY A 131 -2.55 11.57 -2.91
CA GLY A 131 -1.87 12.79 -3.33
C GLY A 131 -0.92 12.56 -4.50
N MET A 132 -0.18 11.46 -4.52
CA MET A 132 0.65 11.08 -5.67
C MET A 132 -0.20 10.82 -6.92
N ILE A 133 -1.33 10.12 -6.77
CA ILE A 133 -2.26 9.88 -7.91
C ILE A 133 -2.77 11.21 -8.45
N TYR A 134 -3.20 12.13 -7.58
CA TYR A 134 -3.61 13.46 -7.99
C TYR A 134 -2.47 14.22 -8.68
N TYR A 135 -1.27 14.21 -8.11
CA TYR A 135 -0.10 14.87 -8.69
C TYR A 135 0.25 14.30 -10.07
N LEU A 136 0.26 12.98 -10.21
CA LEU A 136 0.48 12.34 -11.52
C LEU A 136 -0.59 12.72 -12.54
N SER A 137 -1.84 12.93 -12.12
CA SER A 137 -2.92 13.39 -13.04
C SER A 137 -2.70 14.79 -13.59
N CYS A 138 -1.87 15.61 -12.94
CA CYS A 138 -1.45 16.91 -13.46
C CYS A 138 -0.34 16.82 -14.54
N TRP A 139 0.26 15.61 -14.72
CA TRP A 139 1.38 15.38 -15.64
C TRP A 139 1.06 14.38 -16.76
N TYR A 140 0.10 13.48 -16.53
CA TYR A 140 -0.21 12.38 -17.42
C TYR A 140 -1.67 12.39 -17.82
N GLY A 141 -1.93 12.38 -19.12
CA GLY A 141 -3.27 12.15 -19.66
C GLY A 141 -3.76 10.71 -19.40
N PRO A 142 -5.08 10.43 -19.57
CA PRO A 142 -5.71 9.16 -19.21
C PRO A 142 -5.02 7.92 -19.81
N GLN A 143 -4.47 8.05 -21.02
CA GLN A 143 -3.82 6.94 -21.74
C GLN A 143 -2.49 6.49 -21.11
N ARG A 144 -1.79 7.39 -20.43
CA ARG A 144 -0.46 7.17 -19.83
C ARG A 144 -0.51 7.03 -18.31
N MET A 145 -1.57 7.51 -17.67
CA MET A 145 -1.74 7.56 -16.22
C MET A 145 -1.62 6.19 -15.55
N ALA A 146 -2.28 5.17 -16.13
CA ALA A 146 -2.25 3.81 -15.57
C ALA A 146 -0.81 3.25 -15.48
N ARG A 147 0.02 3.53 -16.51
CA ARG A 147 1.42 3.09 -16.53
C ARG A 147 2.26 3.84 -15.48
N ALA A 148 2.07 5.15 -15.33
CA ALA A 148 2.79 5.95 -14.34
C ALA A 148 2.45 5.50 -12.91
N ILE A 149 1.18 5.29 -12.59
CA ILE A 149 0.72 4.73 -11.31
C ILE A 149 1.33 3.35 -11.08
N ALA A 150 1.28 2.45 -12.07
CA ALA A 150 1.81 1.09 -11.92
C ALA A 150 3.29 1.09 -11.58
N ILE A 151 4.10 1.97 -12.18
CA ILE A 151 5.52 2.09 -11.88
C ILE A 151 5.74 2.52 -10.43
N VAL A 152 5.04 3.54 -9.95
CA VAL A 152 5.21 4.05 -8.58
C VAL A 152 4.72 3.01 -7.55
N PHE A 153 3.62 2.32 -7.83
CA PHE A 153 3.03 1.34 -6.91
C PHE A 153 3.78 0.00 -6.85
N LEU A 154 4.76 -0.24 -7.75
CA LEU A 154 5.73 -1.33 -7.59
C LEU A 154 6.53 -1.20 -6.29
N ALA A 155 6.58 0.00 -5.70
CA ALA A 155 7.18 0.23 -4.38
C ALA A 155 6.60 -0.69 -3.28
N GLY A 156 5.32 -1.07 -3.34
CA GLY A 156 4.71 -1.95 -2.35
C GLY A 156 5.39 -3.32 -2.25
N PRO A 157 5.35 -4.15 -3.31
CA PRO A 157 6.06 -5.43 -3.31
C PRO A 157 7.57 -5.28 -3.10
N ILE A 158 8.23 -4.29 -3.73
CA ILE A 158 9.67 -4.04 -3.57
C ILE A 158 9.98 -3.72 -2.09
N GLY A 159 9.16 -2.89 -1.44
CA GLY A 159 9.29 -2.57 -0.02
C GLY A 159 9.17 -3.79 0.88
N GLY A 160 8.26 -4.71 0.56
CA GLY A 160 8.15 -5.98 1.28
C GLY A 160 9.35 -6.92 1.05
N ILE A 161 9.90 -6.96 -0.18
CA ILE A 161 11.08 -7.78 -0.49
C ILE A 161 12.32 -7.26 0.23
N VAL A 162 12.53 -5.94 0.22
CA VAL A 162 13.72 -5.29 0.81
C VAL A 162 13.55 -5.14 2.32
N GLY A 163 12.34 -4.86 2.80
CA GLY A 163 12.05 -4.50 4.18
C GLY A 163 12.44 -5.59 5.17
N GLY A 164 12.09 -6.85 4.88
CA GLY A 164 12.46 -7.96 5.77
C GLY A 164 13.96 -8.08 6.01
N PRO A 165 14.77 -8.29 4.98
CA PRO A 165 16.23 -8.37 5.11
C PRO A 165 16.85 -7.10 5.70
N LEU A 166 16.37 -5.91 5.32
CA LEU A 166 16.89 -4.64 5.82
C LEU A 166 16.62 -4.47 7.32
N SER A 167 15.34 -4.58 7.72
CA SER A 167 14.95 -4.44 9.13
C SER A 167 15.66 -5.46 10.01
N ALA A 168 15.69 -6.73 9.59
CA ALA A 168 16.38 -7.81 10.32
C ALA A 168 17.89 -7.56 10.42
N GLY A 169 18.52 -7.13 9.33
CA GLY A 169 19.95 -6.79 9.27
C GLY A 169 20.29 -5.64 10.22
N LEU A 170 19.51 -4.54 10.18
CA LEU A 170 19.70 -3.39 11.07
C LEU A 170 19.54 -3.77 12.54
N MET A 171 18.48 -4.54 12.85
CA MET A 171 18.21 -4.99 14.22
C MET A 171 19.30 -5.86 14.78
N THR A 172 19.96 -6.66 13.94
CA THR A 172 21.06 -7.55 14.36
C THR A 172 22.38 -6.82 14.43
N ALA A 173 22.72 -6.02 13.40
CA ALA A 173 24.01 -5.37 13.31
C ALA A 173 24.20 -4.23 14.32
N LEU A 174 23.13 -3.52 14.68
CA LEU A 174 23.20 -2.32 15.52
C LEU A 174 22.70 -2.56 16.96
N ALA A 175 22.29 -3.78 17.32
CA ALA A 175 21.85 -4.09 18.67
C ALA A 175 22.90 -3.76 19.72
N GLY A 176 22.52 -3.02 20.76
CA GLY A 176 23.40 -2.63 21.87
C GLY A 176 24.31 -1.42 21.59
N HIS A 177 24.46 -0.98 20.35
CA HIS A 177 25.23 0.22 20.05
C HIS A 177 24.57 1.46 20.68
N ALA A 178 25.36 2.31 21.30
CA ALA A 178 24.90 3.50 22.05
C ALA A 178 23.80 3.20 23.09
N GLY A 179 23.72 1.98 23.61
CA GLY A 179 22.71 1.56 24.60
C GLY A 179 21.30 1.39 24.04
N LEU A 180 21.12 1.39 22.71
CA LEU A 180 19.82 1.20 22.06
C LEU A 180 19.61 -0.24 21.64
N ALA A 181 18.36 -0.72 21.75
CA ALA A 181 17.95 -2.01 21.22
C ALA A 181 17.93 -2.01 19.68
N GLY A 182 18.03 -3.20 19.06
CA GLY A 182 18.04 -3.31 17.59
C GLY A 182 16.81 -2.71 16.93
N TRP A 183 15.61 -2.89 17.50
CA TRP A 183 14.38 -2.30 16.98
C TRP A 183 14.36 -0.76 17.01
N GLN A 184 15.03 -0.15 18.00
CA GLN A 184 15.16 1.32 18.09
C GLN A 184 16.04 1.85 16.95
N TRP A 185 17.17 1.18 16.70
CA TRP A 185 18.03 1.51 15.56
C TRP A 185 17.33 1.33 14.22
N MET A 186 16.55 0.27 14.06
CA MET A 186 15.78 0.03 12.84
C MET A 186 14.84 1.21 12.54
N PHE A 187 14.01 1.65 13.48
CA PHE A 187 13.13 2.80 13.28
C PHE A 187 13.89 4.09 12.99
N LEU A 188 15.01 4.32 13.68
CA LEU A 188 15.84 5.49 13.45
C LEU A 188 16.41 5.51 12.03
N VAL A 189 17.05 4.42 11.62
CA VAL A 189 17.74 4.32 10.32
C VAL A 189 16.75 4.29 9.15
N GLU A 190 15.60 3.65 9.29
CA GLU A 190 14.58 3.60 8.24
C GLU A 190 13.75 4.89 8.16
N GLY A 191 13.57 5.62 9.29
CA GLY A 191 12.84 6.88 9.31
C GLY A 191 13.65 8.08 8.80
N LEU A 192 14.95 8.15 9.09
CA LEU A 192 15.80 9.28 8.71
C LEU A 192 15.84 9.59 7.19
N PRO A 193 15.89 8.60 6.28
CA PRO A 193 15.85 8.88 4.84
C PRO A 193 14.62 9.65 4.41
N CYS A 194 13.47 9.49 5.10
CA CYS A 194 12.25 10.22 4.79
C CYS A 194 12.42 11.73 5.01
N LEU A 195 13.25 12.16 5.97
CA LEU A 195 13.58 13.57 6.17
C LEU A 195 14.37 14.14 4.98
N VAL A 196 15.35 13.37 4.50
CA VAL A 196 16.13 13.73 3.32
C VAL A 196 15.22 13.81 2.09
N LEU A 197 14.35 12.81 1.90
CA LEU A 197 13.36 12.81 0.82
C LEU A 197 12.39 13.99 0.94
N GLY A 198 12.00 14.41 2.15
CA GLY A 198 11.18 15.58 2.38
C GLY A 198 11.86 16.89 1.92
N VAL A 199 13.16 17.04 2.22
CA VAL A 199 13.96 18.18 1.73
C VAL A 199 14.14 18.10 0.21
N LEU A 200 14.37 16.90 -0.34
CA LEU A 200 14.47 16.70 -1.79
C LEU A 200 13.14 16.95 -2.49
N ALA A 201 11.99 16.58 -1.89
CA ALA A 201 10.67 16.89 -2.43
C ALA A 201 10.48 18.40 -2.62
N TRP A 202 10.93 19.19 -1.64
CA TRP A 202 10.88 20.65 -1.74
C TRP A 202 11.66 21.20 -2.95
N LYS A 203 12.76 20.56 -3.33
CA LYS A 203 13.63 21.00 -4.43
C LYS A 203 13.25 20.39 -5.78
N LEU A 204 12.82 19.13 -5.80
CA LEU A 204 12.65 18.33 -7.03
C LEU A 204 11.23 18.27 -7.55
N VAL A 205 10.21 18.49 -6.69
CA VAL A 205 8.80 18.37 -7.08
C VAL A 205 8.25 19.74 -7.46
N PRO A 206 8.01 20.03 -8.76
CA PRO A 206 7.30 21.25 -9.16
C PRO A 206 5.82 21.09 -8.86
N ASP A 207 5.15 22.17 -8.47
CA ASP A 207 3.72 22.14 -8.14
C ASP A 207 2.85 21.83 -9.37
N ARG A 208 3.24 22.36 -10.53
CA ARG A 208 2.56 22.21 -11.82
C ARG A 208 3.57 22.07 -12.96
N PRO A 209 3.18 21.54 -14.12
CA PRO A 209 4.04 21.54 -15.31
C PRO A 209 4.61 22.91 -15.67
N ALA A 210 3.83 23.98 -15.51
CA ALA A 210 4.26 25.36 -15.77
C ALA A 210 5.44 25.79 -14.90
N ASP A 211 5.54 25.26 -13.66
CA ASP A 211 6.59 25.59 -12.68
C ASP A 211 7.87 24.78 -12.88
N ALA A 212 7.87 23.82 -13.82
CA ALA A 212 9.02 22.97 -14.09
C ALA A 212 10.10 23.70 -14.89
N ASN A 213 11.21 24.06 -14.23
CA ASN A 213 12.34 24.78 -14.85
C ASN A 213 13.12 23.94 -15.87
N TRP A 214 12.92 22.61 -15.83
CA TRP A 214 13.58 21.66 -16.74
C TRP A 214 12.78 21.37 -18.03
N LEU A 215 11.56 21.92 -18.17
CA LEU A 215 10.79 21.92 -19.40
C LEU A 215 11.00 23.22 -20.18
N THR A 216 11.18 23.11 -21.50
CA THR A 216 11.19 24.26 -22.40
C THR A 216 9.78 24.85 -22.58
N ALA A 217 9.67 26.05 -23.12
CA ALA A 217 8.37 26.66 -23.38
C ALA A 217 7.50 25.84 -24.35
N ASP A 218 8.14 25.22 -25.35
CA ASP A 218 7.44 24.39 -26.33
C ASP A 218 6.99 23.04 -25.72
N GLU A 219 7.83 22.42 -24.86
CA GLU A 219 7.46 21.22 -24.10
C GLU A 219 6.27 21.49 -23.17
N LYS A 220 6.23 22.64 -22.51
CA LYS A 220 5.09 23.05 -21.67
C LYS A 220 3.82 23.20 -22.47
N ARG A 221 3.88 23.89 -23.63
CA ARG A 221 2.73 24.03 -24.54
C ARG A 221 2.23 22.67 -25.06
N LEU A 222 3.17 21.79 -25.46
CA LEU A 222 2.81 20.45 -25.91
C LEU A 222 2.12 19.66 -24.81
N LEU A 223 2.61 19.74 -23.57
CA LEU A 223 2.01 19.07 -22.43
C LEU A 223 0.62 19.62 -22.09
N GLU A 224 0.43 20.93 -22.15
CA GLU A 224 -0.89 21.57 -21.98
C GLU A 224 -1.91 21.08 -23.02
N GLN A 225 -1.49 20.93 -24.28
CA GLN A 225 -2.36 20.39 -25.34
C GLN A 225 -2.73 18.91 -25.09
N GLU A 226 -1.78 18.10 -24.66
CA GLU A 226 -1.99 16.68 -24.29
C GLU A 226 -2.91 16.52 -23.08
N LEU A 227 -2.87 17.46 -22.12
CA LEU A 227 -3.68 17.46 -20.91
C LEU A 227 -5.04 18.16 -21.08
N ALA A 228 -5.26 18.87 -22.19
CA ALA A 228 -6.52 19.55 -22.49
C ALA A 228 -7.63 18.52 -22.77
N VAL A 229 -8.24 17.98 -21.72
CA VAL A 229 -9.42 17.11 -21.81
C VAL A 229 -10.67 17.96 -21.64
N PRO A 230 -11.71 17.81 -22.50
CA PRO A 230 -12.99 18.48 -22.31
C PRO A 230 -13.53 18.24 -20.91
N ALA A 231 -13.96 19.31 -20.23
CA ALA A 231 -14.53 19.22 -18.89
C ALA A 231 -15.74 18.28 -18.88
N ALA A 232 -15.61 17.11 -18.28
CA ALA A 232 -16.70 16.18 -18.12
C ALA A 232 -17.71 16.73 -17.10
N HIS A 233 -18.99 16.56 -17.37
CA HIS A 233 -20.10 17.08 -16.56
C HIS A 233 -20.02 16.59 -15.12
N ARG A 234 -20.25 17.50 -14.17
CA ARG A 234 -20.23 17.22 -12.72
C ARG A 234 -21.43 16.35 -12.33
N HIS A 235 -21.23 15.06 -12.12
CA HIS A 235 -22.21 14.24 -11.39
C HIS A 235 -22.01 14.39 -9.87
N SER A 236 -23.12 14.33 -9.12
CA SER A 236 -23.12 14.54 -7.68
C SER A 236 -22.51 13.34 -6.94
N PHE A 237 -21.54 13.58 -6.05
CA PHE A 237 -21.00 12.60 -5.10
C PHE A 237 -22.12 11.92 -4.28
N GLY A 238 -23.20 12.65 -3.96
CA GLY A 238 -24.34 12.12 -3.20
C GLY A 238 -25.07 10.94 -3.85
N ALA A 239 -25.05 10.84 -5.19
CA ALA A 239 -25.65 9.69 -5.88
C ALA A 239 -24.82 8.40 -5.68
N VAL A 240 -23.48 8.53 -5.76
CA VAL A 240 -22.56 7.41 -5.56
C VAL A 240 -22.54 6.95 -4.10
N ALA A 241 -22.59 7.90 -3.15
CA ALA A 241 -22.64 7.59 -1.72
C ALA A 241 -23.95 6.90 -1.27
N ARG A 242 -25.01 6.92 -2.10
CA ARG A 242 -26.27 6.21 -1.86
C ARG A 242 -26.35 4.86 -2.57
N ASP A 243 -25.38 4.53 -3.42
CA ASP A 243 -25.40 3.25 -4.15
C ASP A 243 -24.91 2.09 -3.26
N PRO A 244 -25.79 1.11 -2.93
CA PRO A 244 -25.42 -0.04 -2.10
C PRO A 244 -24.24 -0.85 -2.66
N LYS A 245 -24.08 -0.90 -3.98
CA LYS A 245 -22.97 -1.64 -4.62
C LYS A 245 -21.62 -1.06 -4.29
N VAL A 246 -21.52 0.25 -4.04
CA VAL A 246 -20.28 0.91 -3.59
C VAL A 246 -19.86 0.35 -2.23
N TYR A 247 -20.80 0.17 -1.31
CA TYR A 247 -20.53 -0.40 0.02
C TYR A 247 -20.19 -1.89 -0.05
N VAL A 248 -20.84 -2.62 -0.94
CA VAL A 248 -20.53 -4.05 -1.19
C VAL A 248 -19.10 -4.20 -1.71
N LEU A 249 -18.68 -3.36 -2.67
CA LEU A 249 -17.30 -3.32 -3.14
C LEU A 249 -16.33 -2.86 -2.05
N ALA A 250 -16.71 -1.85 -1.27
CA ALA A 250 -15.90 -1.37 -0.16
C ALA A 250 -15.66 -2.45 0.90
N PHE A 251 -16.68 -3.26 1.21
CA PHE A 251 -16.56 -4.37 2.16
C PHE A 251 -15.71 -5.53 1.58
N ALA A 252 -15.85 -5.84 0.28
CA ALA A 252 -14.95 -6.80 -0.36
C ALA A 252 -13.49 -6.33 -0.29
N TYR A 253 -13.23 -5.05 -0.53
CA TYR A 253 -11.90 -4.46 -0.41
C TYR A 253 -11.39 -4.46 1.03
N PHE A 254 -12.25 -4.15 2.00
CA PHE A 254 -11.96 -4.28 3.43
C PHE A 254 -11.45 -5.68 3.77
N CYS A 255 -12.12 -6.73 3.31
CA CYS A 255 -11.73 -8.11 3.56
C CYS A 255 -10.35 -8.44 2.96
N VAL A 256 -10.09 -7.99 1.73
CA VAL A 256 -8.78 -8.19 1.08
C VAL A 256 -7.67 -7.45 1.84
N ILE A 257 -7.89 -6.20 2.21
CA ILE A 257 -6.93 -5.37 2.95
C ILE A 257 -6.69 -5.91 4.35
N ALA A 258 -7.72 -6.37 5.04
CA ALA A 258 -7.58 -6.99 6.36
C ALA A 258 -6.63 -8.20 6.30
N ALA A 259 -6.77 -9.07 5.30
CA ALA A 259 -5.89 -10.22 5.13
C ALA A 259 -4.45 -9.81 4.75
N ILE A 260 -4.28 -8.86 3.83
CA ILE A 260 -2.95 -8.38 3.41
C ILE A 260 -2.18 -7.80 4.61
N TYR A 261 -2.78 -6.90 5.38
CA TYR A 261 -2.07 -6.26 6.49
C TYR A 261 -1.96 -7.14 7.73
N ALA A 262 -2.92 -8.05 7.96
CA ALA A 262 -2.75 -9.08 8.98
C ALA A 262 -1.49 -9.91 8.72
N LEU A 263 -1.34 -10.41 7.50
CA LEU A 263 -0.12 -11.14 7.11
C LEU A 263 1.11 -10.25 7.19
N SER A 264 1.09 -9.06 6.61
CA SER A 264 2.27 -8.17 6.57
C SER A 264 2.84 -7.91 7.96
N PHE A 265 1.99 -7.71 8.97
CA PHE A 265 2.45 -7.39 10.32
C PHE A 265 2.76 -8.63 11.18
N TRP A 266 2.13 -9.77 10.89
CA TRP A 266 2.34 -10.99 11.65
C TRP A 266 3.27 -12.01 10.98
N LEU A 267 3.65 -11.78 9.72
CA LEU A 267 4.48 -12.70 8.93
C LEU A 267 5.80 -13.06 9.62
N PRO A 268 6.59 -12.11 10.19
CA PRO A 268 7.78 -12.48 10.94
C PRO A 268 7.47 -13.39 12.14
N THR A 269 6.38 -13.12 12.86
CA THR A 269 5.96 -13.91 14.01
C THR A 269 5.51 -15.33 13.61
N LEU A 270 4.75 -15.44 12.49
CA LEU A 270 4.29 -16.73 11.97
C LEU A 270 5.46 -17.62 11.54
N ILE A 271 6.47 -17.06 10.89
CA ILE A 271 7.65 -17.82 10.47
C ILE A 271 8.55 -18.14 11.67
N LYS A 272 8.72 -17.20 12.63
CA LYS A 272 9.47 -17.42 13.86
C LYS A 272 8.88 -18.57 14.68
N ALA A 273 7.55 -18.69 14.71
CA ALA A 273 6.85 -19.77 15.42
C ALA A 273 7.20 -21.18 14.90
N GLN A 274 7.74 -21.29 13.67
CA GLN A 274 8.23 -22.55 13.10
C GLN A 274 9.68 -22.89 13.50
N GLY A 275 10.22 -22.22 14.53
CA GLY A 275 11.56 -22.52 15.08
C GLY A 275 12.70 -21.74 14.41
N VAL A 276 12.42 -20.71 13.61
CA VAL A 276 13.46 -19.82 13.03
C VAL A 276 13.92 -18.84 14.09
N ASN A 277 15.12 -19.03 14.63
CA ASN A 277 15.69 -18.18 15.70
C ASN A 277 16.61 -17.08 15.15
N ASP A 278 17.21 -17.29 13.98
CA ASP A 278 18.07 -16.30 13.33
C ASP A 278 17.21 -15.20 12.71
N THR A 279 17.38 -13.98 13.20
CA THR A 279 16.61 -12.80 12.74
C THR A 279 16.92 -12.46 11.29
N VAL A 280 18.17 -12.61 10.83
CA VAL A 280 18.55 -12.32 9.44
C VAL A 280 17.93 -13.35 8.49
N GLN A 281 18.00 -14.64 8.84
CA GLN A 281 17.34 -15.69 8.09
C GLN A 281 15.82 -15.48 8.02
N LEU A 282 15.22 -15.06 9.13
CA LEU A 282 13.80 -14.71 9.19
C LEU A 282 13.47 -13.56 8.22
N GLY A 283 14.34 -12.54 8.13
CA GLY A 283 14.21 -11.44 7.17
C GLY A 283 14.13 -11.93 5.72
N TRP A 284 15.00 -12.85 5.32
CA TRP A 284 14.98 -13.43 3.98
C TRP A 284 13.73 -14.29 3.72
N TYR A 285 13.29 -15.06 4.69
CA TYR A 285 12.07 -15.85 4.54
C TYR A 285 10.82 -14.98 4.39
N THR A 286 10.77 -13.85 5.08
CA THR A 286 9.65 -12.90 4.94
C THR A 286 9.64 -12.15 3.60
N ALA A 287 10.75 -12.11 2.88
CA ALA A 287 10.80 -11.53 1.53
C ALA A 287 10.10 -12.41 0.48
N LEU A 288 10.12 -13.74 0.65
CA LEU A 288 9.57 -14.69 -0.34
C LEU A 288 8.09 -14.46 -0.68
N PRO A 289 7.17 -14.28 0.30
CA PRO A 289 5.78 -13.94 0.02
C PRO A 289 5.60 -12.69 -0.84
N TYR A 290 6.45 -11.69 -0.67
CA TYR A 290 6.36 -10.46 -1.47
C TYR A 290 6.93 -10.63 -2.88
N VAL A 291 7.95 -11.48 -3.07
CA VAL A 291 8.41 -11.90 -4.42
C VAL A 291 7.27 -12.59 -5.15
N GLY A 292 6.61 -13.55 -4.50
CA GLY A 292 5.41 -14.19 -5.05
C GLY A 292 4.31 -13.17 -5.37
N GLY A 293 4.06 -12.23 -4.46
CA GLY A 293 3.10 -11.16 -4.63
C GLY A 293 3.39 -10.30 -5.86
N ALA A 294 4.63 -9.87 -6.06
CA ALA A 294 5.06 -9.08 -7.23
C ALA A 294 4.82 -9.84 -8.54
N ILE A 295 5.23 -11.10 -8.60
CA ILE A 295 5.00 -11.97 -9.78
C ILE A 295 3.50 -12.16 -10.02
N GLY A 296 2.73 -12.43 -8.95
CA GLY A 296 1.29 -12.63 -9.02
C GLY A 296 0.54 -11.41 -9.55
N MET A 297 0.88 -10.20 -9.07
CA MET A 297 0.31 -8.95 -9.55
C MET A 297 0.51 -8.76 -11.06
N LEU A 298 1.75 -8.92 -11.53
CA LEU A 298 2.09 -8.76 -12.93
C LEU A 298 1.40 -9.79 -13.83
N TYR A 299 1.39 -11.05 -13.39
CA TYR A 299 0.76 -12.14 -14.13
C TYR A 299 -0.76 -11.95 -14.24
N MET A 300 -1.42 -11.74 -13.09
CA MET A 300 -2.87 -11.67 -13.02
C MET A 300 -3.44 -10.41 -13.65
N GLY A 301 -2.76 -9.27 -13.48
CA GLY A 301 -3.12 -8.02 -14.15
C GLY A 301 -3.13 -8.19 -15.67
N ARG A 302 -2.01 -8.68 -16.25
CA ARG A 302 -1.92 -8.92 -17.70
C ARG A 302 -2.94 -9.94 -18.21
N ARG A 303 -3.18 -11.01 -17.45
CA ARG A 303 -4.14 -12.07 -17.84
C ARG A 303 -5.57 -11.54 -17.84
N SER A 304 -5.97 -10.82 -16.78
CA SER A 304 -7.28 -10.22 -16.65
C SER A 304 -7.54 -9.18 -17.76
N ASP A 305 -6.55 -8.34 -18.07
CA ASP A 305 -6.64 -7.35 -19.14
C ASP A 305 -6.82 -8.00 -20.53
N ARG A 306 -5.99 -9.02 -20.82
CA ARG A 306 -6.06 -9.76 -22.10
C ARG A 306 -7.39 -10.46 -22.29
N LYS A 307 -7.97 -11.04 -21.20
CA LYS A 307 -9.25 -11.75 -21.27
C LYS A 307 -10.45 -10.82 -21.07
N ARG A 308 -10.22 -9.56 -20.72
CA ARG A 308 -11.27 -8.57 -20.41
C ARG A 308 -12.27 -9.08 -19.36
N GLU A 309 -11.79 -9.88 -18.41
CA GLU A 309 -12.59 -10.52 -17.37
C GLU A 309 -11.99 -10.19 -16.00
N ARG A 310 -12.77 -9.61 -15.10
CA ARG A 310 -12.32 -9.16 -13.77
C ARG A 310 -12.81 -10.05 -12.65
N ARG A 311 -14.05 -10.50 -12.75
CA ARG A 311 -14.78 -11.16 -11.67
C ARG A 311 -14.10 -12.46 -11.23
N TYR A 312 -13.87 -13.38 -12.15
CA TYR A 312 -13.20 -14.66 -11.84
C TYR A 312 -11.70 -14.47 -11.58
N HIS A 313 -11.06 -13.52 -12.25
CA HIS A 313 -9.64 -13.21 -12.02
C HIS A 313 -9.37 -12.55 -10.67
N ALA A 314 -10.39 -11.99 -9.99
CA ALA A 314 -10.29 -11.53 -8.61
C ALA A 314 -10.77 -12.60 -7.62
N ALA A 315 -11.91 -13.26 -7.89
CA ALA A 315 -12.52 -14.18 -6.95
C ALA A 315 -11.77 -15.51 -6.79
N VAL A 316 -11.29 -16.11 -7.89
CA VAL A 316 -10.56 -17.40 -7.82
C VAL A 316 -9.27 -17.30 -7.01
N PRO A 317 -8.40 -16.29 -7.22
CA PRO A 317 -7.24 -16.09 -6.33
C PRO A 317 -7.65 -15.84 -4.88
N ALA A 318 -8.73 -15.11 -4.62
CA ALA A 318 -9.21 -14.90 -3.24
C ALA A 318 -9.63 -16.20 -2.57
N LEU A 319 -10.35 -17.08 -3.27
CA LEU A 319 -10.69 -18.42 -2.77
C LEU A 319 -9.44 -19.27 -2.50
N ALA A 320 -8.50 -19.27 -3.45
CA ALA A 320 -7.24 -19.97 -3.27
C ALA A 320 -6.46 -19.42 -2.07
N GLY A 321 -6.41 -18.10 -1.91
CA GLY A 321 -5.77 -17.45 -0.76
C GLY A 321 -6.38 -17.85 0.57
N ALA A 322 -7.73 -17.91 0.64
CA ALA A 322 -8.43 -18.39 1.82
C ALA A 322 -8.02 -19.83 2.18
N ALA A 323 -8.03 -20.73 1.20
CA ALA A 323 -7.65 -22.12 1.40
C ALA A 323 -6.18 -22.29 1.80
N LEU A 324 -5.26 -21.55 1.15
CA LEU A 324 -3.82 -21.59 1.44
C LEU A 324 -3.51 -21.05 2.85
N LEU A 325 -4.16 -19.96 3.25
CA LEU A 325 -3.99 -19.40 4.60
C LEU A 325 -4.56 -20.33 5.67
N ALA A 326 -5.75 -20.89 5.45
CA ALA A 326 -6.29 -21.90 6.35
C ALA A 326 -5.38 -23.15 6.41
N GLY A 327 -4.90 -23.60 5.25
CA GLY A 327 -3.95 -24.72 5.18
C GLY A 327 -2.63 -24.48 5.89
N SER A 328 -2.17 -23.23 6.00
CA SER A 328 -0.93 -22.90 6.70
C SER A 328 -0.98 -23.24 8.21
N THR A 329 -2.19 -23.28 8.80
CA THR A 329 -2.37 -23.69 10.21
C THR A 329 -2.21 -25.20 10.44
N LEU A 330 -2.22 -25.99 9.36
CA LEU A 330 -2.00 -27.43 9.40
C LEU A 330 -0.54 -27.82 9.13
N ALA A 331 0.32 -26.85 8.83
CA ALA A 331 1.72 -27.06 8.46
C ALA A 331 2.69 -26.87 9.64
N ASP A 332 2.19 -26.89 10.89
CA ASP A 332 3.02 -26.70 12.07
C ASP A 332 4.16 -27.72 12.15
N GLY A 333 5.34 -27.23 12.53
CA GLY A 333 6.55 -28.02 12.58
C GLY A 333 7.21 -28.27 11.22
N ASN A 334 6.60 -27.80 10.13
CA ASN A 334 7.19 -27.89 8.79
C ASN A 334 7.40 -26.50 8.19
N LEU A 335 8.58 -25.95 8.44
CA LEU A 335 8.96 -24.60 7.97
C LEU A 335 8.78 -24.43 6.45
N ALA A 336 9.20 -25.42 5.66
CA ALA A 336 9.11 -25.33 4.20
C ALA A 336 7.66 -25.27 3.71
N ALA A 337 6.79 -26.10 4.27
CA ALA A 337 5.36 -26.10 3.95
C ALA A 337 4.70 -24.78 4.39
N THR A 338 5.02 -24.30 5.60
CA THR A 338 4.50 -23.00 6.09
C THR A 338 4.92 -21.85 5.18
N ILE A 339 6.20 -21.73 4.84
CA ILE A 339 6.70 -20.68 3.93
C ILE A 339 6.02 -20.80 2.56
N ALA A 340 5.91 -22.00 2.00
CA ALA A 340 5.26 -22.22 0.70
C ALA A 340 3.78 -21.77 0.72
N LEU A 341 3.02 -22.17 1.75
CA LEU A 341 1.60 -21.82 1.89
C LEU A 341 1.39 -20.32 2.12
N LEU A 342 2.21 -19.69 2.97
CA LEU A 342 2.16 -18.24 3.19
C LEU A 342 2.58 -17.48 1.94
N THR A 343 3.59 -17.96 1.19
CA THR A 343 4.02 -17.36 -0.08
C THR A 343 2.92 -17.42 -1.12
N LEU A 344 2.34 -18.59 -1.34
CA LEU A 344 1.25 -18.76 -2.30
C LEU A 344 -0.02 -18.01 -1.86
N GLY A 345 -0.35 -18.03 -0.58
CA GLY A 345 -1.46 -17.28 -0.01
C GLY A 345 -1.29 -15.76 -0.22
N THR A 346 -0.13 -15.22 0.09
CA THR A 346 0.18 -13.80 -0.16
C THR A 346 0.14 -13.48 -1.65
N THR A 347 0.71 -14.34 -2.50
CA THR A 347 0.66 -14.19 -3.96
C THR A 347 -0.77 -14.04 -4.46
N THR A 348 -1.67 -14.90 -4.03
CA THR A 348 -3.07 -14.87 -4.44
C THR A 348 -3.84 -13.66 -3.91
N LEU A 349 -3.52 -13.18 -2.71
CA LEU A 349 -4.07 -11.93 -2.18
C LEU A 349 -3.66 -10.71 -3.01
N TRP A 350 -2.37 -10.62 -3.41
CA TRP A 350 -1.90 -9.54 -4.29
C TRP A 350 -2.48 -9.64 -5.71
N MET A 351 -2.71 -10.85 -6.24
CA MET A 351 -3.46 -11.06 -7.48
C MET A 351 -4.87 -10.48 -7.38
N THR A 352 -5.58 -10.81 -6.29
CA THR A 352 -6.93 -10.31 -6.01
C THR A 352 -6.94 -8.78 -5.91
N TYR A 353 -6.03 -8.22 -5.11
CA TYR A 353 -5.87 -6.78 -4.93
C TYR A 353 -5.69 -6.03 -6.25
N THR A 354 -4.84 -6.55 -7.13
CA THR A 354 -4.54 -5.91 -8.41
C THR A 354 -5.75 -5.87 -9.34
N VAL A 355 -6.50 -6.97 -9.44
CA VAL A 355 -7.66 -7.05 -10.33
C VAL A 355 -8.87 -6.33 -9.71
N PHE A 356 -8.97 -6.30 -8.38
CA PHE A 356 -10.08 -5.66 -7.68
C PHE A 356 -10.28 -4.21 -8.12
N TRP A 357 -9.20 -3.42 -8.22
CA TRP A 357 -9.30 -1.99 -8.56
C TRP A 357 -9.82 -1.70 -9.96
N ALA A 358 -9.76 -2.66 -10.86
CA ALA A 358 -10.41 -2.53 -12.17
C ALA A 358 -11.95 -2.55 -12.07
N MET A 359 -12.52 -3.25 -11.09
CA MET A 359 -13.99 -3.38 -10.96
C MET A 359 -14.69 -2.07 -10.57
N PRO A 360 -14.29 -1.34 -9.51
CA PRO A 360 -14.86 -0.03 -9.21
C PRO A 360 -14.71 0.96 -10.36
N SER A 361 -13.56 0.96 -11.04
CA SER A 361 -13.28 1.86 -12.17
C SER A 361 -14.16 1.55 -13.41
N GLU A 362 -14.56 0.30 -13.59
CA GLU A 362 -15.48 -0.09 -14.66
C GLU A 362 -16.94 0.20 -14.30
N TYR A 363 -17.29 0.09 -13.01
CA TYR A 363 -18.65 0.31 -12.53
C TYR A 363 -19.00 1.78 -12.34
N ILE A 364 -18.13 2.54 -11.66
CA ILE A 364 -18.35 3.96 -11.37
C ILE A 364 -17.70 4.80 -12.45
N LYS A 365 -18.52 5.40 -13.32
CA LYS A 365 -18.05 6.22 -14.44
C LYS A 365 -18.34 7.71 -14.21
N GLY A 366 -17.65 8.56 -14.99
CA GLY A 366 -17.84 10.01 -14.96
C GLY A 366 -17.22 10.70 -13.75
N PRO A 367 -17.56 11.96 -13.49
CA PRO A 367 -16.93 12.77 -12.45
C PRO A 367 -17.16 12.31 -11.02
N ALA A 368 -18.20 11.50 -10.77
CA ALA A 368 -18.48 10.89 -9.47
C ALA A 368 -17.56 9.70 -9.16
N ALA A 369 -16.84 9.18 -10.16
CA ALA A 369 -15.94 8.04 -10.01
C ALA A 369 -14.85 8.29 -8.97
N ALA A 370 -14.25 9.48 -8.97
CA ALA A 370 -13.20 9.82 -8.00
C ALA A 370 -13.71 9.75 -6.56
N GLY A 371 -14.90 10.27 -6.28
CA GLY A 371 -15.50 10.22 -4.94
C GLY A 371 -15.90 8.80 -4.53
N GLY A 372 -16.44 7.99 -5.44
CA GLY A 372 -16.82 6.61 -5.18
C GLY A 372 -15.60 5.71 -4.93
N ILE A 373 -14.54 5.87 -5.73
CA ILE A 373 -13.25 5.17 -5.53
C ILE A 373 -12.63 5.57 -4.19
N ALA A 374 -12.66 6.86 -3.84
CA ALA A 374 -12.17 7.33 -2.54
C ALA A 374 -12.97 6.74 -1.37
N LEU A 375 -14.31 6.67 -1.47
CA LEU A 375 -15.15 6.07 -0.45
C LEU A 375 -14.84 4.57 -0.27
N ILE A 376 -14.71 3.81 -1.38
CA ILE A 376 -14.31 2.40 -1.34
C ILE A 376 -12.93 2.25 -0.69
N ASN A 377 -11.98 3.11 -1.04
CA ASN A 377 -10.63 3.08 -0.48
C ASN A 377 -10.63 3.34 1.03
N THR A 378 -11.31 4.40 1.47
CA THR A 378 -11.39 4.81 2.89
C THR A 378 -12.01 3.71 3.75
N ILE A 379 -13.15 3.14 3.33
CA ILE A 379 -13.80 2.04 4.04
C ILE A 379 -12.90 0.79 4.02
N GLY A 380 -12.35 0.45 2.86
CA GLY A 380 -11.52 -0.74 2.71
C GLY A 380 -10.22 -0.67 3.51
N LEU A 381 -9.56 0.48 3.57
CA LEU A 381 -8.33 0.65 4.35
C LEU A 381 -8.53 0.46 5.86
N SER A 382 -9.76 0.62 6.38
CA SER A 382 -10.05 0.29 7.78
C SER A 382 -9.81 -1.19 8.11
N GLY A 383 -9.82 -2.09 7.10
CA GLY A 383 -9.38 -3.49 7.24
C GLY A 383 -7.95 -3.63 7.74
N GLY A 384 -7.10 -2.67 7.44
CA GLY A 384 -5.71 -2.62 7.94
C GLY A 384 -5.62 -2.47 9.47
N PHE A 385 -6.64 -1.91 10.12
CA PHE A 385 -6.76 -1.94 11.58
C PHE A 385 -7.24 -3.30 12.09
N TRP A 386 -8.35 -3.79 11.53
CA TRP A 386 -9.01 -5.00 12.04
C TRP A 386 -8.19 -6.26 11.82
N GLY A 387 -7.50 -6.39 10.68
CA GLY A 387 -6.72 -7.58 10.38
C GLY A 387 -5.67 -7.91 11.45
N PRO A 388 -4.71 -7.04 11.74
CA PRO A 388 -3.71 -7.26 12.76
C PRO A 388 -4.28 -7.39 14.18
N ALA A 389 -5.32 -6.59 14.51
CA ALA A 389 -5.97 -6.64 15.82
C ALA A 389 -6.64 -8.00 16.08
N ILE A 390 -7.32 -8.57 15.08
CA ILE A 390 -7.96 -9.88 15.18
C ILE A 390 -6.95 -10.98 15.52
N ILE A 391 -5.79 -11.02 14.83
CA ILE A 391 -4.75 -12.01 15.16
C ILE A 391 -4.22 -11.79 16.58
N GLY A 392 -3.99 -10.54 16.96
CA GLY A 392 -3.49 -10.21 18.30
C GLY A 392 -4.44 -10.62 19.42
N TRP A 393 -5.73 -10.32 19.27
CA TRP A 393 -6.74 -10.73 20.26
C TRP A 393 -6.94 -12.23 20.29
N ALA A 394 -7.00 -12.89 19.14
CA ALA A 394 -7.15 -14.35 19.08
C ALA A 394 -5.95 -15.06 19.73
N LYS A 395 -4.73 -14.58 19.49
CA LYS A 395 -3.52 -15.13 20.10
C LYS A 395 -3.49 -14.90 21.61
N SER A 396 -3.85 -13.70 22.08
CA SER A 396 -3.90 -13.39 23.53
C SER A 396 -4.95 -14.23 24.26
N ALA A 397 -6.07 -14.56 23.60
CA ALA A 397 -7.15 -15.34 24.19
C ALA A 397 -6.88 -16.87 24.18
N SER A 398 -6.24 -17.39 23.13
CA SER A 398 -6.06 -18.83 22.90
C SER A 398 -4.64 -19.34 23.15
N GLY A 399 -3.65 -18.44 23.28
CA GLY A 399 -2.23 -18.79 23.30
C GLY A 399 -1.65 -19.19 21.93
N SER A 400 -2.49 -19.29 20.88
CA SER A 400 -2.11 -19.78 19.55
C SER A 400 -2.40 -18.75 18.45
N LEU A 401 -1.61 -18.78 17.36
CA LEU A 401 -1.83 -17.96 16.17
C LEU A 401 -2.95 -18.54 15.27
N HIS A 402 -3.26 -19.84 15.37
CA HIS A 402 -4.16 -20.54 14.46
C HIS A 402 -5.56 -19.94 14.39
N PRO A 403 -6.28 -19.68 15.52
CA PRO A 403 -7.61 -19.09 15.46
C PRO A 403 -7.61 -17.74 14.74
N GLY A 404 -6.59 -16.92 14.99
CA GLY A 404 -6.43 -15.63 14.32
C GLY A 404 -6.23 -15.78 12.81
N VAL A 405 -5.35 -16.68 12.38
CA VAL A 405 -5.10 -16.97 10.96
C VAL A 405 -6.34 -17.53 10.27
N LEU A 406 -7.12 -18.40 10.93
CA LEU A 406 -8.36 -18.94 10.37
C LEU A 406 -9.44 -17.86 10.19
N ILE A 407 -9.58 -16.95 11.17
CA ILE A 407 -10.50 -15.81 11.03
C ILE A 407 -10.06 -14.91 9.85
N ILE A 408 -8.76 -14.66 9.72
CA ILE A 408 -8.22 -13.88 8.60
C ILE A 408 -8.38 -14.62 7.27
N ALA A 409 -8.26 -15.94 7.23
CA ALA A 409 -8.53 -16.74 6.02
C ALA A 409 -10.00 -16.66 5.56
N ALA A 410 -10.93 -16.45 6.49
CA ALA A 410 -12.34 -16.21 6.14
C ALA A 410 -12.57 -14.87 5.42
N MET A 411 -11.67 -13.88 5.57
CA MET A 411 -11.82 -12.57 4.91
C MET A 411 -11.73 -12.67 3.37
N PRO A 412 -10.66 -13.23 2.76
CA PRO A 412 -10.62 -13.40 1.31
C PRO A 412 -11.71 -14.36 0.79
N LEU A 413 -12.17 -15.33 1.59
CA LEU A 413 -13.34 -16.13 1.25
C LEU A 413 -14.59 -15.25 1.12
N ALA A 414 -14.86 -14.40 2.10
CA ALA A 414 -15.98 -13.45 2.05
C ALA A 414 -15.86 -12.50 0.85
N ALA A 415 -14.68 -11.94 0.61
CA ALA A 415 -14.42 -11.10 -0.57
C ALA A 415 -14.75 -11.85 -1.88
N ALA A 416 -14.30 -13.09 -2.01
CA ALA A 416 -14.55 -13.90 -3.19
C ALA A 416 -16.05 -14.16 -3.41
N LEU A 417 -16.78 -14.52 -2.36
CA LEU A 417 -18.23 -14.75 -2.41
C LEU A 417 -18.98 -13.47 -2.82
N ILE A 418 -18.60 -12.32 -2.24
CA ILE A 418 -19.17 -11.02 -2.59
C ILE A 418 -18.90 -10.69 -4.07
N ILE A 419 -17.67 -10.87 -4.54
CA ILE A 419 -17.28 -10.61 -5.93
C ILE A 419 -18.06 -11.55 -6.88
N LEU A 420 -18.25 -12.82 -6.51
CA LEU A 420 -19.00 -13.79 -7.30
C LEU A 420 -20.51 -13.52 -7.29
N ALA A 421 -21.06 -13.03 -6.20
CA ALA A 421 -22.48 -12.67 -6.10
C ALA A 421 -22.79 -11.37 -6.86
N ASN A 422 -21.82 -10.43 -6.89
CA ASN A 422 -22.02 -9.12 -7.49
C ASN A 422 -21.79 -9.17 -9.00
N ARG A 423 -22.89 -9.37 -9.75
CA ARG A 423 -22.86 -9.26 -11.22
C ARG A 423 -22.75 -7.80 -11.60
N LEU A 424 -21.54 -7.34 -11.94
CA LEU A 424 -21.37 -6.05 -12.62
C LEU A 424 -22.08 -6.15 -13.99
N PRO A 425 -22.82 -5.11 -14.43
CA PRO A 425 -23.49 -5.15 -15.72
C PRO A 425 -22.46 -5.47 -16.82
N ALA A 426 -22.81 -6.42 -17.67
CA ALA A 426 -22.00 -6.73 -18.85
C ALA A 426 -21.85 -5.47 -19.71
N ARG A 427 -20.67 -5.26 -20.27
CA ARG A 427 -20.46 -4.24 -21.29
C ARG A 427 -21.33 -4.59 -22.50
N HIS A 428 -22.33 -3.76 -22.81
CA HIS A 428 -22.87 -3.64 -24.16
C HIS A 428 -22.06 -2.66 -24.97
#